data_58bb590ad7408a7730968be6900d6f7a
#
_entry.id   58bb590ad7408a7730968be6900d6f7a
#
_cell.length_a   1.000
_cell.length_b   1.000
_cell.length_c   1.000
_cell.angle_alpha   90.00
_cell.angle_beta   90.00
_cell.angle_gamma   90.00
#
_symmetry.space_group_name_H-M   'P 1'
#
loop_
_entity.id
_entity.type
_entity.pdbx_description
1 polymer ?
#
loop_
_entity_poly.entity_id
_entity_poly.type
_entity_poly.pdbx_seq_one_letter_code
_entity_poly.pdbx_strand_id
1 'polypeptide(L)'
;MKTLTPRNWLIALLFVPIVALSQTVVLTGKTESKVTARVFNPNVLEVTDDNGGWFTNLEMQQLGGWDTPYEVQARLRVVSMNKTFQVRLDDPLTIRNQSNPAQVFRSPNVTLGNEGGEQKVLSVGRNTQFSNPEPPEDGVDTVGHYTLAISAYPPEGDFRSTVGAYSGVLSMTFEPVVKAP
;
A
#
# COMPACT_ATOMS: atom_id res chain seq x y z
N MET A 1 38.23 52.10 -34.54
CA MET A 1 38.01 51.75 -33.13
C MET A 1 36.63 51.14 -33.04
N LYS A 2 36.53 49.82 -32.88
CA LYS A 2 35.27 49.08 -32.74
C LYS A 2 35.19 48.53 -31.32
N THR A 3 34.25 49.00 -30.54
CA THR A 3 33.99 48.56 -29.18
C THR A 3 33.18 47.25 -29.21
N LEU A 4 33.73 46.20 -28.63
CA LEU A 4 33.04 44.91 -28.40
C LEU A 4 32.29 44.95 -27.07
N THR A 5 30.98 44.78 -27.11
CA THR A 5 30.12 44.60 -25.94
C THR A 5 30.18 43.11 -25.48
N PRO A 6 30.30 42.83 -24.19
CA PRO A 6 30.26 41.47 -23.68
C PRO A 6 28.78 40.98 -23.60
N ARG A 7 28.55 39.85 -24.23
CA ARG A 7 27.26 39.15 -24.26
C ARG A 7 27.14 38.28 -23.01
N ASN A 8 26.32 38.72 -22.06
CA ASN A 8 25.99 37.94 -20.87
C ASN A 8 25.21 36.70 -21.25
N TRP A 9 25.81 35.54 -21.05
CA TRP A 9 25.13 34.26 -21.08
C TRP A 9 24.50 34.02 -19.70
N LEU A 10 23.20 34.20 -19.62
CA LEU A 10 22.37 33.76 -18.52
C LEU A 10 22.19 32.23 -18.63
N ILE A 11 22.91 31.50 -17.80
CA ILE A 11 22.67 30.05 -17.61
C ILE A 11 21.42 29.95 -16.72
N ALA A 12 20.29 29.66 -17.34
CA ALA A 12 19.06 29.30 -16.63
C ALA A 12 19.23 27.87 -16.09
N LEU A 13 19.49 27.74 -14.79
CA LEU A 13 19.47 26.49 -14.08
C LEU A 13 18.02 26.01 -14.00
N LEU A 14 17.63 25.08 -14.84
CA LEU A 14 16.36 24.38 -14.78
C LEU A 14 16.37 23.47 -13.54
N PHE A 15 15.79 23.94 -12.44
CA PHE A 15 15.39 23.09 -11.33
C PHE A 15 14.23 22.21 -11.79
N VAL A 16 14.51 20.96 -12.12
CA VAL A 16 13.49 19.94 -12.32
C VAL A 16 13.08 19.45 -10.92
N PRO A 17 11.83 19.70 -10.46
CA PRO A 17 11.38 19.12 -9.21
C PRO A 17 11.28 17.60 -9.40
N ILE A 18 12.02 16.85 -8.60
CA ILE A 18 11.85 15.40 -8.49
C ILE A 18 10.49 15.18 -7.84
N VAL A 19 9.48 14.93 -8.66
CA VAL A 19 8.14 14.53 -8.20
C VAL A 19 8.29 13.12 -7.65
N ALA A 20 8.23 12.97 -6.33
CA ALA A 20 8.10 11.66 -5.70
C ALA A 20 6.80 11.02 -6.20
N LEU A 21 6.93 9.99 -7.03
CA LEU A 21 5.79 9.21 -7.51
C LEU A 21 5.18 8.44 -6.35
N SER A 22 4.17 9.01 -5.71
CA SER A 22 3.29 8.25 -4.82
C SER A 22 2.42 7.35 -5.69
N GLN A 23 2.69 6.05 -5.67
CA GLN A 23 1.86 5.07 -6.36
C GLN A 23 0.56 4.87 -5.58
N THR A 24 -0.52 5.04 -6.28
CA THR A 24 -1.87 4.95 -5.74
C THR A 24 -2.56 3.72 -6.31
N VAL A 25 -2.97 2.80 -5.45
CA VAL A 25 -3.66 1.57 -5.82
C VAL A 25 -5.14 1.69 -5.47
N VAL A 26 -6.00 1.41 -6.44
CA VAL A 26 -7.46 1.45 -6.27
C VAL A 26 -7.99 0.02 -6.16
N LEU A 27 -8.61 -0.30 -5.04
CA LEU A 27 -9.30 -1.58 -4.81
C LEU A 27 -10.70 -1.51 -5.42
N THR A 28 -10.93 -2.28 -6.48
CA THR A 28 -12.22 -2.28 -7.17
C THR A 28 -12.86 -3.66 -7.10
N GLY A 29 -13.93 -3.74 -6.41
CA GLY A 29 -14.90 -4.80 -6.54
C GLY A 29 -16.20 -4.16 -6.98
N LYS A 30 -17.27 -4.67 -6.62
CA LYS A 30 -18.37 -3.76 -6.40
C LYS A 30 -17.97 -2.70 -5.35
N THR A 31 -16.71 -2.72 -4.94
CA THR A 31 -15.99 -1.82 -4.03
C THR A 31 -14.68 -1.36 -4.67
N GLU A 32 -14.46 -0.08 -4.81
CA GLU A 32 -13.19 0.51 -5.21
C GLU A 32 -12.45 1.00 -3.95
N SER A 33 -11.24 0.53 -3.75
CA SER A 33 -10.35 0.99 -2.68
C SER A 33 -9.01 1.42 -3.26
N LYS A 34 -8.55 2.59 -2.90
CA LYS A 34 -7.24 3.09 -3.27
C LYS A 34 -6.23 2.70 -2.19
N VAL A 35 -5.23 1.92 -2.55
CA VAL A 35 -4.11 1.60 -1.65
C VAL A 35 -2.95 2.54 -1.98
N THR A 36 -2.52 3.33 -1.00
CA THR A 36 -1.32 4.14 -1.09
C THR A 36 -0.29 3.56 -0.16
N ALA A 37 0.84 3.11 -0.69
CA ALA A 37 2.00 2.76 0.12
C ALA A 37 3.07 3.85 -0.04
N ARG A 38 3.62 4.31 1.08
CA ARG A 38 4.80 5.17 1.09
C ARG A 38 6.00 4.34 1.48
N VAL A 39 7.01 4.32 0.63
CA VAL A 39 8.30 3.72 0.93
C VAL A 39 9.27 4.85 1.26
N PHE A 40 9.76 4.86 2.49
CA PHE A 40 10.79 5.79 2.92
C PHE A 40 12.14 5.17 2.63
N ASN A 41 12.97 5.88 1.86
CA ASN A 41 14.31 5.46 1.45
C ASN A 41 14.32 4.23 0.51
N PRO A 42 14.11 4.42 -0.79
CA PRO A 42 14.04 3.35 -1.79
C PRO A 42 15.33 2.50 -1.91
N ASN A 43 16.46 3.02 -1.41
CA ASN A 43 17.72 2.28 -1.41
C ASN A 43 17.84 1.25 -0.26
N VAL A 44 16.85 1.22 0.65
CA VAL A 44 16.88 0.38 1.85
C VAL A 44 15.68 -0.55 1.95
N LEU A 45 14.55 -0.17 1.36
CA LEU A 45 13.30 -0.95 1.37
C LEU A 45 12.51 -0.71 0.09
N GLU A 46 12.21 -1.77 -0.63
CA GLU A 46 11.36 -1.78 -1.82
C GLU A 46 10.18 -2.74 -1.60
N VAL A 47 8.97 -2.28 -1.90
CA VAL A 47 7.75 -3.09 -1.81
C VAL A 47 7.03 -3.05 -3.16
N THR A 48 6.85 -4.22 -3.75
CA THR A 48 6.21 -4.40 -5.07
C THR A 48 5.22 -5.55 -5.04
N ASP A 49 4.46 -5.71 -6.12
CA ASP A 49 3.85 -6.99 -6.45
C ASP A 49 4.91 -7.99 -6.95
N ASP A 50 4.50 -9.21 -7.29
CA ASP A 50 5.41 -10.25 -7.82
C ASP A 50 6.05 -9.89 -9.17
N ASN A 51 5.51 -8.92 -9.90
CA ASN A 51 5.99 -8.49 -11.22
C ASN A 51 6.88 -7.23 -11.14
N GLY A 52 7.16 -6.76 -9.94
CA GLY A 52 7.95 -5.55 -9.70
C GLY A 52 7.17 -4.25 -9.90
N GLY A 53 5.84 -4.34 -10.00
CA GLY A 53 4.92 -3.21 -10.09
C GLY A 53 4.20 -2.92 -8.78
N TRP A 54 3.05 -2.26 -8.90
CA TRP A 54 2.15 -2.02 -7.79
C TRP A 54 0.71 -2.21 -8.24
N PHE A 55 -0.17 -2.57 -7.30
CA PHE A 55 -1.58 -2.78 -7.60
C PHE A 55 -2.26 -1.46 -7.98
N THR A 56 -2.94 -1.44 -9.11
CA THR A 56 -3.81 -0.32 -9.49
C THR A 56 -5.19 -0.45 -8.85
N ASN A 57 -5.69 -1.69 -8.76
CA ASN A 57 -6.96 -2.03 -8.14
C ASN A 57 -6.85 -3.38 -7.44
N LEU A 58 -7.48 -3.50 -6.26
CA LEU A 58 -7.75 -4.79 -5.62
C LEU A 58 -9.26 -4.94 -5.49
N GLU A 59 -9.81 -5.96 -6.11
CA GLU A 59 -11.24 -6.23 -6.14
C GLU A 59 -11.64 -7.17 -5.02
N MET A 60 -12.50 -6.72 -4.11
CA MET A 60 -12.99 -7.57 -3.02
C MET A 60 -14.16 -8.42 -3.52
N GLN A 61 -14.15 -9.70 -3.16
CA GLN A 61 -15.18 -10.66 -3.53
C GLN A 61 -15.85 -11.26 -2.28
N GLN A 62 -17.14 -11.50 -2.38
CA GLN A 62 -17.90 -12.23 -1.37
C GLN A 62 -18.05 -13.68 -1.84
N LEU A 63 -17.31 -14.58 -1.22
CA LEU A 63 -17.29 -16.00 -1.61
C LEU A 63 -18.33 -16.85 -0.86
N GLY A 64 -18.94 -16.30 0.18
CA GLY A 64 -19.97 -16.94 0.97
C GLY A 64 -21.39 -16.40 0.71
N GLY A 65 -22.28 -16.61 1.65
CA GLY A 65 -23.63 -16.02 1.62
C GLY A 65 -23.60 -14.51 1.82
N TRP A 66 -24.75 -13.87 1.61
CA TRP A 66 -24.89 -12.40 1.61
C TRP A 66 -24.44 -11.68 2.91
N ASP A 67 -24.33 -12.41 4.02
CA ASP A 67 -23.88 -11.90 5.33
C ASP A 67 -22.41 -12.25 5.66
N THR A 68 -21.70 -12.81 4.69
CA THR A 68 -20.27 -13.07 4.85
C THR A 68 -19.42 -11.85 4.46
N PRO A 69 -18.16 -11.75 4.95
CA PRO A 69 -17.31 -10.64 4.57
C PRO A 69 -16.96 -10.68 3.07
N TYR A 70 -16.75 -9.52 2.53
CA TYR A 70 -16.00 -9.35 1.29
C TYR A 70 -14.51 -9.42 1.60
N GLU A 71 -13.75 -10.09 0.75
CA GLU A 71 -12.33 -10.36 0.97
C GLU A 71 -11.52 -10.14 -0.30
N VAL A 72 -10.26 -9.75 -0.13
CA VAL A 72 -9.26 -9.73 -1.18
C VAL A 72 -7.90 -10.05 -0.59
N GLN A 73 -7.08 -10.74 -1.37
CA GLN A 73 -5.69 -10.99 -1.05
C GLN A 73 -4.79 -10.49 -2.16
N ALA A 74 -3.66 -9.92 -1.76
CA ALA A 74 -2.63 -9.44 -2.67
C ALA A 74 -1.28 -9.93 -2.18
N ARG A 75 -0.45 -10.39 -3.09
CA ARG A 75 0.91 -10.84 -2.79
C ARG A 75 1.88 -9.68 -2.94
N LEU A 76 2.67 -9.44 -1.91
CA LEU A 76 3.70 -8.42 -1.87
C LEU A 76 5.07 -9.08 -1.86
N ARG A 77 6.01 -8.51 -2.62
CA ARG A 77 7.43 -8.79 -2.56
C ARG A 77 8.11 -7.63 -1.84
N VAL A 78 8.80 -7.93 -0.75
CA VAL A 78 9.54 -6.93 0.04
C VAL A 78 11.02 -7.22 -0.04
N VAL A 79 11.78 -6.29 -0.63
CA VAL A 79 13.24 -6.32 -0.70
C VAL A 79 13.78 -5.31 0.29
N SER A 80 14.73 -5.71 1.11
CA SER A 80 15.30 -4.83 2.13
C SER A 80 16.76 -5.18 2.39
N MET A 81 17.60 -4.16 2.52
CA MET A 81 18.97 -4.33 3.03
C MET A 81 18.98 -4.80 4.49
N ASN A 82 17.99 -4.39 5.27
CA ASN A 82 17.80 -4.88 6.64
C ASN A 82 16.76 -5.99 6.62
N LYS A 83 17.06 -7.08 7.33
CA LYS A 83 16.14 -8.21 7.47
C LYS A 83 14.77 -7.79 8.01
N THR A 84 14.74 -6.79 8.86
CA THR A 84 13.56 -6.40 9.64
C THR A 84 12.99 -5.07 9.14
N PHE A 85 11.68 -5.04 8.97
CA PHE A 85 10.92 -3.83 8.65
C PHE A 85 9.63 -3.78 9.49
N GLN A 86 8.97 -2.65 9.48
CA GLN A 86 7.70 -2.45 10.17
C GLN A 86 6.67 -1.84 9.26
N VAL A 87 5.41 -2.16 9.52
CA VAL A 87 4.28 -1.71 8.73
C VAL A 87 3.19 -1.19 9.66
N ARG A 88 2.54 -0.10 9.27
CA ARG A 88 1.34 0.42 9.93
C ARG A 88 0.32 0.90 8.91
N LEU A 89 -0.91 1.02 9.32
CA LEU A 89 -1.90 1.80 8.60
C LEU A 89 -1.71 3.29 8.94
N ASP A 90 -1.82 4.15 7.95
CA ASP A 90 -1.79 5.61 8.18
C ASP A 90 -3.18 6.11 8.60
N ASP A 91 -4.23 5.57 7.96
CA ASP A 91 -5.62 5.93 8.22
C ASP A 91 -6.50 4.68 8.36
N PRO A 92 -7.66 4.78 9.05
CA PRO A 92 -8.64 3.70 9.09
C PRO A 92 -9.18 3.41 7.69
N LEU A 93 -9.16 2.14 7.28
CA LEU A 93 -9.82 1.74 6.04
C LEU A 93 -11.33 1.99 6.16
N THR A 94 -11.87 2.80 5.27
CA THR A 94 -13.31 3.06 5.18
C THR A 94 -13.77 2.81 3.75
N ILE A 95 -14.72 1.89 3.58
CA ILE A 95 -15.27 1.50 2.29
C ILE A 95 -16.72 2.00 2.23
N ARG A 96 -17.02 2.96 1.34
CA ARG A 96 -18.30 3.67 1.25
C ARG A 96 -18.97 3.46 -0.08
N ASN A 97 -20.31 3.46 -0.07
CA ASN A 97 -21.09 3.48 -1.30
C ASN A 97 -20.90 4.81 -2.02
N GLN A 98 -20.60 4.75 -3.32
CA GLN A 98 -20.33 5.93 -4.15
C GLN A 98 -21.56 6.82 -4.33
N SER A 99 -22.75 6.20 -4.35
CA SER A 99 -24.02 6.92 -4.52
C SER A 99 -24.67 7.33 -3.20
N ASN A 100 -24.37 6.61 -2.09
CA ASN A 100 -24.89 6.88 -0.76
C ASN A 100 -23.76 6.74 0.28
N PRO A 101 -22.96 7.79 0.53
CA PRO A 101 -21.80 7.74 1.44
C PRO A 101 -22.12 7.38 2.89
N ALA A 102 -23.40 7.40 3.31
CA ALA A 102 -23.81 6.95 4.63
C ALA A 102 -23.73 5.42 4.78
N GLN A 103 -23.79 4.69 3.67
CA GLN A 103 -23.61 3.24 3.65
C GLN A 103 -22.11 2.91 3.65
N VAL A 104 -21.66 2.28 4.73
CA VAL A 104 -20.26 1.96 4.97
C VAL A 104 -20.13 0.48 5.32
N PHE A 105 -19.11 -0.17 4.79
CA PHE A 105 -18.76 -1.52 5.19
C PHE A 105 -18.37 -1.58 6.67
N ARG A 106 -18.74 -2.65 7.34
CA ARG A 106 -18.52 -2.87 8.76
C ARG A 106 -17.25 -3.64 9.04
N SER A 107 -16.62 -3.34 10.17
CA SER A 107 -15.49 -4.08 10.72
C SER A 107 -14.39 -4.37 9.69
N PRO A 108 -13.89 -3.35 8.97
CA PRO A 108 -12.78 -3.56 8.05
C PRO A 108 -11.57 -4.06 8.81
N ASN A 109 -10.94 -5.10 8.29
CA ASN A 109 -9.76 -5.72 8.87
C ASN A 109 -8.67 -5.83 7.79
N VAL A 110 -7.47 -5.43 8.13
CA VAL A 110 -6.30 -5.50 7.25
C VAL A 110 -5.23 -6.31 7.96
N THR A 111 -4.77 -7.35 7.30
CA THR A 111 -3.70 -8.20 7.83
C THR A 111 -2.56 -8.32 6.84
N LEU A 112 -1.37 -8.52 7.37
CA LEU A 112 -0.17 -8.83 6.61
C LEU A 112 0.56 -10.00 7.29
N GLY A 113 1.04 -10.94 6.52
CA GLY A 113 1.82 -12.05 7.02
C GLY A 113 2.70 -12.65 5.94
N ASN A 114 3.75 -13.38 6.36
CA ASN A 114 4.56 -14.15 5.43
C ASN A 114 3.67 -15.15 4.70
N GLU A 115 3.98 -15.44 3.46
CA GLU A 115 3.29 -16.44 2.67
C GLU A 115 3.30 -17.80 3.41
N GLY A 116 2.09 -18.32 3.70
CA GLY A 116 1.93 -19.55 4.50
C GLY A 116 2.20 -19.39 6.01
N GLY A 117 2.50 -18.18 6.50
CA GLY A 117 2.74 -17.88 7.90
C GLY A 117 1.56 -17.22 8.61
N GLU A 118 1.79 -16.82 9.85
CA GLU A 118 0.81 -16.13 10.68
C GLU A 118 0.49 -14.73 10.12
N GLN A 119 -0.80 -14.44 9.99
CA GLN A 119 -1.30 -13.12 9.60
C GLN A 119 -1.40 -12.21 10.82
N LYS A 120 -0.75 -11.06 10.76
CA LYS A 120 -0.79 -10.04 11.81
C LYS A 120 -1.73 -8.91 11.42
N VAL A 121 -2.61 -8.53 12.33
CA VAL A 121 -3.52 -7.40 12.11
C VAL A 121 -2.73 -6.09 12.12
N LEU A 122 -2.92 -5.29 11.10
CA LEU A 122 -2.36 -3.94 11.03
C LEU A 122 -3.33 -2.94 11.68
N SER A 123 -2.77 -1.99 12.42
CA SER A 123 -3.52 -0.96 13.12
C SER A 123 -3.03 0.43 12.73
N VAL A 124 -3.93 1.41 12.83
CA VAL A 124 -3.61 2.81 12.54
C VAL A 124 -2.58 3.34 13.54
N GLY A 125 -1.51 3.93 13.02
CA GLY A 125 -0.46 4.56 13.82
C GLY A 125 0.38 3.59 14.67
N ARG A 126 0.12 2.27 14.62
CA ARG A 126 0.87 1.26 15.36
C ARG A 126 1.74 0.44 14.43
N ASN A 127 3.04 0.50 14.67
CA ASN A 127 4.01 -0.29 13.91
C ASN A 127 3.91 -1.78 14.26
N THR A 128 3.77 -2.61 13.24
CA THR A 128 3.82 -4.08 13.33
C THR A 128 5.09 -4.55 12.63
N GLN A 129 5.91 -5.31 13.33
CA GLN A 129 7.22 -5.76 12.85
C GLN A 129 7.12 -7.06 12.06
N PHE A 130 7.87 -7.11 10.96
CA PHE A 130 8.06 -8.25 10.07
C PHE A 130 9.54 -8.51 9.82
N SER A 131 9.87 -9.73 9.40
CA SER A 131 11.23 -10.10 9.06
C SER A 131 11.27 -10.93 7.78
N ASN A 132 12.11 -10.52 6.84
CA ASN A 132 12.43 -11.33 5.68
C ASN A 132 13.25 -12.58 6.09
N PRO A 133 13.24 -13.64 5.29
CA PRO A 133 14.19 -14.75 5.42
C PRO A 133 15.64 -14.26 5.41
N GLU A 134 16.56 -15.08 5.92
CA GLU A 134 17.99 -14.81 5.79
C GLU A 134 18.39 -14.79 4.30
N PRO A 135 19.25 -13.85 3.88
CA PRO A 135 19.77 -13.86 2.53
C PRO A 135 20.68 -15.08 2.32
N PRO A 136 20.84 -15.55 1.07
CA PRO A 136 21.69 -16.69 0.76
C PRO A 136 23.17 -16.41 1.01
N GLU A 137 23.59 -15.15 0.95
CA GLU A 137 24.95 -14.67 1.14
C GLU A 137 24.97 -13.35 1.89
N ASP A 138 26.05 -13.10 2.65
CA ASP A 138 26.24 -11.84 3.35
C ASP A 138 26.37 -10.66 2.36
N GLY A 139 25.72 -9.54 2.67
CA GLY A 139 25.77 -8.33 1.86
C GLY A 139 24.79 -8.30 0.69
N VAL A 140 23.94 -9.33 0.55
CA VAL A 140 22.83 -9.35 -0.40
C VAL A 140 21.54 -8.89 0.29
N ASP A 141 20.69 -8.19 -0.45
CA ASP A 141 19.39 -7.77 0.05
C ASP A 141 18.51 -8.98 0.41
N THR A 142 17.80 -8.85 1.52
CA THR A 142 16.81 -9.85 1.93
C THR A 142 15.54 -9.71 1.11
N VAL A 143 14.93 -10.82 0.73
CA VAL A 143 13.67 -10.86 -0.02
C VAL A 143 12.65 -11.70 0.73
N GLY A 144 11.49 -11.12 0.98
CA GLY A 144 10.35 -11.82 1.58
C GLY A 144 9.08 -11.67 0.73
N HIS A 145 8.22 -12.70 0.77
CA HIS A 145 6.90 -12.68 0.15
C HIS A 145 5.85 -12.68 1.25
N TYR A 146 4.89 -11.77 1.11
CA TYR A 146 3.86 -11.51 2.11
C TYR A 146 2.48 -11.52 1.45
N THR A 147 1.50 -11.99 2.19
CA THR A 147 0.10 -11.86 1.81
C THR A 147 -0.52 -10.69 2.57
N LEU A 148 -0.94 -9.68 1.84
CA LEU A 148 -1.84 -8.64 2.31
C LEU A 148 -3.26 -9.15 2.14
N ALA A 149 -4.01 -9.27 3.23
CA ALA A 149 -5.42 -9.65 3.18
C ALA A 149 -6.29 -8.54 3.77
N ILE A 150 -7.39 -8.25 3.09
CA ILE A 150 -8.36 -7.24 3.49
C ILE A 150 -9.72 -7.94 3.54
N SER A 151 -10.45 -7.71 4.63
CA SER A 151 -11.82 -8.20 4.76
C SER A 151 -12.71 -7.13 5.37
N ALA A 152 -13.98 -7.11 4.99
CA ALA A 152 -14.98 -6.22 5.58
C ALA A 152 -16.39 -6.77 5.34
N TYR A 153 -17.28 -6.60 6.31
CA TYR A 153 -18.67 -7.01 6.17
C TYR A 153 -19.48 -5.97 5.40
N PRO A 154 -20.48 -6.40 4.62
CA PRO A 154 -21.37 -5.46 3.94
C PRO A 154 -22.07 -4.54 4.94
N PRO A 155 -22.59 -3.37 4.49
CA PRO A 155 -23.42 -2.51 5.32
C PRO A 155 -24.61 -3.23 5.90
N GLU A 156 -25.13 -2.74 7.02
CA GLU A 156 -26.40 -3.23 7.59
C GLU A 156 -27.57 -2.90 6.66
N GLY A 157 -28.47 -3.85 6.52
CA GLY A 157 -29.66 -3.71 5.71
C GLY A 157 -29.94 -4.95 4.87
N ASP A 158 -31.00 -4.89 4.11
CA ASP A 158 -31.32 -5.93 3.13
C ASP A 158 -30.53 -5.75 1.84
N PHE A 159 -30.47 -6.79 1.03
CA PHE A 159 -29.75 -6.79 -0.25
C PHE A 159 -30.19 -5.64 -1.18
N ARG A 160 -31.47 -5.27 -1.17
CA ARG A 160 -31.99 -4.22 -2.06
C ARG A 160 -31.56 -2.84 -1.63
N SER A 161 -31.50 -2.63 -0.32
CA SER A 161 -31.11 -1.33 0.24
C SER A 161 -29.60 -1.09 0.21
N THR A 162 -28.79 -2.14 0.16
CA THR A 162 -27.33 -2.07 0.23
C THR A 162 -26.63 -2.30 -1.13
N VAL A 163 -27.40 -2.53 -2.19
CA VAL A 163 -26.85 -2.64 -3.55
C VAL A 163 -26.15 -1.34 -3.97
N GLY A 164 -24.94 -1.45 -4.52
CA GLY A 164 -24.20 -0.30 -5.03
C GLY A 164 -22.74 -0.58 -5.33
N ALA A 165 -22.07 0.40 -5.89
CA ALA A 165 -20.63 0.41 -6.02
C ALA A 165 -20.01 1.05 -4.76
N TYR A 166 -19.04 0.37 -4.17
CA TYR A 166 -18.36 0.81 -2.97
C TYR A 166 -16.89 1.03 -3.24
N SER A 167 -16.31 2.04 -2.62
CA SER A 167 -14.88 2.33 -2.74
C SER A 167 -14.27 2.75 -1.42
N GLY A 168 -12.98 2.50 -1.27
CA GLY A 168 -12.21 2.91 -0.11
C GLY A 168 -10.74 3.12 -0.50
N VAL A 169 -9.99 3.74 0.39
CA VAL A 169 -8.54 3.95 0.24
C VAL A 169 -7.84 3.27 1.39
N LEU A 170 -6.89 2.40 1.08
CA LEU A 170 -5.98 1.84 2.05
C LEU A 170 -4.63 2.55 1.95
N SER A 171 -4.21 3.20 3.04
CA SER A 171 -2.91 3.86 3.15
C SER A 171 -2.05 3.13 4.17
N MET A 172 -0.86 2.72 3.75
CA MET A 172 0.10 1.98 4.59
C MET A 172 1.48 2.58 4.46
N THR A 173 2.21 2.59 5.56
CA THR A 173 3.62 2.96 5.59
C THR A 173 4.46 1.74 5.93
N PHE A 174 5.48 1.50 5.10
CA PHE A 174 6.53 0.51 5.30
C PHE A 174 7.82 1.23 5.66
N GLU A 175 8.48 0.84 6.74
CA GLU A 175 9.72 1.46 7.22
C GLU A 175 10.75 0.38 7.58
N PRO A 176 12.04 0.53 7.18
CA PRO A 176 13.09 -0.37 7.63
C PRO A 176 13.34 -0.17 9.14
N VAL A 177 13.59 -1.25 9.86
CA VAL A 177 14.04 -1.17 11.25
C VAL A 177 15.57 -1.10 11.26
N VAL A 178 16.09 0.07 11.61
CA VAL A 178 17.54 0.26 11.76
C VAL A 178 17.92 -0.26 13.14
N LYS A 179 18.82 -1.26 13.21
CA LYS A 179 19.44 -1.62 14.49
C LYS A 179 20.32 -0.45 14.93
N ALA A 180 20.07 0.06 16.12
CA ALA A 180 21.01 0.98 16.75
C ALA A 180 22.38 0.27 16.91
N PRO A 181 23.48 1.00 16.68
CA PRO A 181 24.83 0.45 16.81
C PRO A 181 25.15 -0.01 18.22
#